data_412f9bfd6620dee308620c9f152728a8
#
_entry.id   412f9bfd6620dee308620c9f152728a8
#
_cell.length_a   1.000
_cell.length_b   1.000
_cell.length_c   1.000
_cell.angle_alpha   90.00
_cell.angle_beta   90.00
_cell.angle_gamma   90.00
#
_symmetry.space_group_name_H-M   'P 1'
#
loop_
_entity.id
_entity.type
_entity.pdbx_description
1 polymer ?
#
loop_
_entity_poly.entity_id
_entity_poly.type
_entity_poly.pdbx_seq_one_letter_code
_entity_poly.pdbx_strand_id
1 'polypeptide(L)'
;MAQEQRAGSAGRRLARGAGLALGVLLAALLLLEISLQIASRFVSDRSGAWRPGATRRVLCVGDSHTYGALVRREEAFPAQLQRLLEQREPGVWSVLNLGVPGLSSTQVRNRLPVWLSRYQPDVVVAWSGVNDSWNVSEVGETQGGLRLALEQLALRSRVYRLLRVKLHDLALERDASRERGVWDVAKVEGALSLEETWTVRRDGRIERITNQRLGPDVYAPDAEVEARAEADYAAMAAVVRAAGAALVLVEYPLDAGMFAAANRAVRRVGERLEVPVIDSPASQARVPPEKHEWLWAGHPNGAIYHEIAVDAEAVIRNAARPPAGS
;
A
#
# COMPACT_ATOMS: atom_id res chain seq x y z
N MET A 1 12.91 15.96 -65.57
CA MET A 1 12.04 14.76 -65.60
C MET A 1 12.65 13.53 -64.93
N ALA A 2 13.86 13.03 -65.29
CA ALA A 2 14.43 11.82 -64.66
C ALA A 2 14.86 12.00 -63.19
N GLN A 3 15.25 13.18 -62.76
CA GLN A 3 15.60 13.49 -61.35
C GLN A 3 14.37 13.55 -60.43
N GLU A 4 13.27 14.08 -60.89
CA GLU A 4 11.99 14.14 -60.13
C GLU A 4 11.37 12.75 -59.94
N GLN A 5 11.48 11.88 -60.93
CA GLN A 5 11.01 10.49 -60.82
C GLN A 5 11.82 9.66 -59.83
N ARG A 6 13.16 9.92 -59.72
CA ARG A 6 14.03 9.27 -58.72
C ARG A 6 13.73 9.75 -57.30
N ALA A 7 13.48 11.05 -57.09
CA ALA A 7 13.13 11.59 -55.79
C ALA A 7 11.77 11.04 -55.30
N GLY A 8 10.77 10.94 -56.19
CA GLY A 8 9.47 10.36 -55.85
C GLY A 8 9.49 8.85 -55.56
N SER A 9 10.44 8.10 -56.13
CA SER A 9 10.61 6.66 -55.85
C SER A 9 11.35 6.43 -54.52
N ALA A 10 12.31 7.26 -54.16
CA ALA A 10 13.03 7.21 -52.89
C ALA A 10 12.11 7.56 -51.71
N GLY A 11 11.28 8.62 -51.86
CA GLY A 11 10.28 8.98 -50.82
C GLY A 11 9.26 7.87 -50.56
N ARG A 12 8.78 7.20 -51.62
CA ARG A 12 7.83 6.06 -51.46
C ARG A 12 8.50 4.85 -50.79
N ARG A 13 9.75 4.57 -51.04
CA ARG A 13 10.51 3.48 -50.37
C ARG A 13 10.73 3.79 -48.88
N LEU A 14 11.09 5.03 -48.55
CA LEU A 14 11.22 5.52 -47.18
C LEU A 14 9.89 5.43 -46.42
N ALA A 15 8.81 5.89 -47.02
CA ALA A 15 7.46 5.82 -46.40
C ALA A 15 7.01 4.36 -46.15
N ARG A 16 7.26 3.45 -47.11
CA ARG A 16 7.00 2.01 -46.93
C ARG A 16 7.86 1.40 -45.82
N GLY A 17 9.16 1.74 -45.79
CA GLY A 17 10.07 1.28 -44.72
C GLY A 17 9.64 1.78 -43.32
N ALA A 18 9.28 3.06 -43.21
CA ALA A 18 8.78 3.65 -42.00
C ALA A 18 7.46 3.01 -41.55
N GLY A 19 6.53 2.74 -42.47
CA GLY A 19 5.29 2.05 -42.20
C GLY A 19 5.49 0.61 -41.71
N LEU A 20 6.41 -0.12 -42.31
CA LEU A 20 6.77 -1.48 -41.87
C LEU A 20 7.39 -1.46 -40.47
N ALA A 21 8.35 -0.55 -40.25
CA ALA A 21 8.98 -0.40 -38.92
C ALA A 21 7.97 -0.05 -37.82
N LEU A 22 7.04 0.85 -38.11
CA LEU A 22 5.95 1.20 -37.19
C LEU A 22 5.04 -0.02 -36.92
N GLY A 23 4.70 -0.77 -37.97
CA GLY A 23 3.87 -1.99 -37.83
C GLY A 23 4.55 -3.06 -36.95
N VAL A 24 5.86 -3.28 -37.15
CA VAL A 24 6.64 -4.20 -36.31
C VAL A 24 6.70 -3.72 -34.86
N LEU A 25 6.93 -2.42 -34.64
CA LEU A 25 6.95 -1.85 -33.29
C LEU A 25 5.61 -2.03 -32.58
N LEU A 26 4.48 -1.72 -33.25
CA LEU A 26 3.16 -1.90 -32.68
C LEU A 26 2.85 -3.36 -32.37
N ALA A 27 3.22 -4.28 -33.24
CA ALA A 27 3.09 -5.71 -33.00
C ALA A 27 3.93 -6.17 -31.78
N ALA A 28 5.17 -5.70 -31.67
CA ALA A 28 6.02 -6.00 -30.51
C ALA A 28 5.45 -5.47 -29.21
N LEU A 29 4.94 -4.23 -29.20
CA LEU A 29 4.28 -3.65 -28.02
C LEU A 29 3.00 -4.41 -27.63
N LEU A 30 2.21 -4.86 -28.59
CA LEU A 30 1.02 -5.67 -28.36
C LEU A 30 1.39 -7.04 -27.75
N LEU A 31 2.40 -7.71 -28.28
CA LEU A 31 2.89 -8.97 -27.74
C LEU A 31 3.43 -8.80 -26.32
N LEU A 32 4.17 -7.73 -26.07
CA LEU A 32 4.65 -7.40 -24.73
C LEU A 32 3.48 -7.16 -23.78
N GLU A 33 2.46 -6.39 -24.19
CA GLU A 33 1.25 -6.14 -23.37
C GLU A 33 0.55 -7.46 -23.03
N ILE A 34 0.32 -8.33 -24.01
CA ILE A 34 -0.31 -9.64 -23.79
C ILE A 34 0.53 -10.48 -22.81
N SER A 35 1.85 -10.53 -23.00
CA SER A 35 2.76 -11.28 -22.13
C SER A 35 2.73 -10.75 -20.69
N LEU A 36 2.74 -9.43 -20.50
CA LEU A 36 2.64 -8.80 -19.19
C LEU A 36 1.25 -8.99 -18.56
N GLN A 37 0.17 -9.00 -19.34
CA GLN A 37 -1.18 -9.31 -18.85
C GLN A 37 -1.27 -10.76 -18.35
N ILE A 38 -0.70 -11.70 -19.07
CA ILE A 38 -0.64 -13.12 -18.68
C ILE A 38 0.24 -13.27 -17.43
N ALA A 39 1.47 -12.76 -17.44
CA ALA A 39 2.38 -12.84 -16.31
C ALA A 39 1.78 -12.23 -15.04
N SER A 40 1.03 -11.13 -15.18
CA SER A 40 0.39 -10.48 -14.04
C SER A 40 -0.68 -11.33 -13.36
N ARG A 41 -1.33 -12.24 -14.07
CA ARG A 41 -2.29 -13.17 -13.47
C ARG A 41 -1.57 -14.13 -12.52
N PHE A 42 -0.38 -14.61 -12.91
CA PHE A 42 0.43 -15.47 -12.04
C PHE A 42 1.07 -14.74 -10.87
N VAL A 43 1.40 -13.45 -11.03
CA VAL A 43 1.97 -12.63 -9.95
C VAL A 43 0.87 -12.17 -8.98
N SER A 44 -0.32 -11.83 -9.47
CA SER A 44 -1.46 -11.43 -8.63
C SER A 44 -1.94 -12.55 -7.70
N ASP A 45 -1.84 -13.80 -8.13
CA ASP A 45 -2.17 -14.97 -7.30
C ASP A 45 -1.21 -15.15 -6.11
N ARG A 46 -0.03 -14.55 -6.14
CA ARG A 46 0.93 -14.60 -5.01
C ARG A 46 0.65 -13.57 -3.93
N SER A 47 -0.10 -12.52 -4.22
CA SER A 47 -0.28 -11.37 -3.33
C SER A 47 -1.66 -11.25 -2.70
N GLY A 48 -2.60 -12.19 -2.92
CA GLY A 48 -3.89 -11.90 -2.38
C GLY A 48 -5.03 -12.86 -2.60
N ALA A 49 -4.80 -14.17 -2.62
CA ALA A 49 -5.91 -15.13 -2.54
C ALA A 49 -6.04 -15.66 -1.11
N TRP A 50 -7.28 -15.75 -0.65
CA TRP A 50 -7.59 -16.46 0.59
C TRP A 50 -7.20 -17.95 0.48
N ARG A 51 -6.80 -18.56 1.58
CA ARG A 51 -6.56 -19.99 1.62
C ARG A 51 -7.85 -20.75 1.30
N PRO A 52 -7.82 -21.74 0.41
CA PRO A 52 -8.98 -22.54 0.12
C PRO A 52 -9.54 -23.20 1.39
N GLY A 53 -10.86 -23.13 1.56
CA GLY A 53 -11.54 -23.73 2.72
C GLY A 53 -11.54 -22.88 4.00
N ALA A 54 -10.77 -21.81 4.07
CA ALA A 54 -10.81 -20.91 5.24
C ALA A 54 -12.20 -20.26 5.38
N THR A 55 -12.76 -20.33 6.58
CA THR A 55 -14.07 -19.79 6.93
C THR A 55 -13.97 -18.41 7.61
N ARG A 56 -12.78 -18.01 8.05
CA ARG A 56 -12.48 -16.72 8.68
C ARG A 56 -11.35 -16.02 7.96
N ARG A 57 -11.52 -14.72 7.70
CA ARG A 57 -10.66 -13.91 6.84
C ARG A 57 -10.15 -12.69 7.58
N VAL A 58 -8.85 -12.57 7.72
CA VAL A 58 -8.17 -11.42 8.34
C VAL A 58 -7.45 -10.62 7.27
N LEU A 59 -7.78 -9.36 7.13
CA LEU A 59 -7.13 -8.44 6.20
C LEU A 59 -6.22 -7.49 6.97
N CYS A 60 -4.90 -7.64 6.82
CA CYS A 60 -3.93 -6.72 7.39
C CYS A 60 -3.66 -5.60 6.39
N VAL A 61 -3.96 -4.36 6.76
CA VAL A 61 -3.80 -3.15 5.95
C VAL A 61 -2.91 -2.15 6.68
N GLY A 62 -2.09 -1.41 5.93
CA GLY A 62 -1.22 -0.43 6.55
C GLY A 62 0.03 -0.13 5.74
N ASP A 63 1.07 0.30 6.44
CA ASP A 63 2.33 0.77 5.87
C ASP A 63 3.43 -0.32 5.83
N SER A 64 4.69 0.12 5.92
CA SER A 64 5.87 -0.75 5.93
C SER A 64 5.93 -1.71 7.13
N HIS A 65 5.34 -1.36 8.27
CA HIS A 65 5.25 -2.25 9.44
C HIS A 65 4.29 -3.41 9.17
N THR A 66 3.14 -3.15 8.57
CA THR A 66 2.21 -4.19 8.11
C THR A 66 2.84 -5.05 7.01
N TYR A 67 3.52 -4.39 6.04
CA TYR A 67 4.22 -5.09 4.96
C TYR A 67 5.27 -6.07 5.47
N GLY A 68 5.97 -5.72 6.55
CA GLY A 68 7.12 -6.43 7.07
C GLY A 68 8.39 -6.02 6.34
N ALA A 69 8.61 -4.69 6.18
CA ALA A 69 9.82 -4.19 5.55
C ALA A 69 11.07 -4.63 6.32
N LEU A 70 12.16 -4.92 5.60
CA LEU A 70 13.47 -5.29 6.11
C LEU A 70 13.56 -6.66 6.81
N VAL A 71 12.47 -7.42 6.91
CA VAL A 71 12.48 -8.81 7.37
C VAL A 71 12.10 -9.76 6.24
N ARG A 72 12.40 -11.04 6.40
CA ARG A 72 11.93 -12.06 5.47
C ARG A 72 10.40 -12.17 5.54
N ARG A 73 9.79 -12.56 4.43
CA ARG A 73 8.33 -12.62 4.32
C ARG A 73 7.67 -13.43 5.44
N GLU A 74 8.28 -14.54 5.81
CA GLU A 74 7.81 -15.42 6.90
C GLU A 74 7.97 -14.82 8.30
N GLU A 75 8.80 -13.79 8.46
CA GLU A 75 9.03 -13.08 9.72
C GLU A 75 8.11 -11.86 9.86
N ALA A 76 7.46 -11.42 8.78
CA ALA A 76 6.51 -10.33 8.81
C ALA A 76 5.31 -10.65 9.71
N PHE A 77 4.77 -9.63 10.38
CA PHE A 77 3.62 -9.75 11.30
C PHE A 77 2.46 -10.58 10.73
N PRO A 78 1.92 -10.33 9.51
CA PRO A 78 0.77 -11.09 9.01
C PRO A 78 1.08 -12.56 8.75
N ALA A 79 2.31 -12.89 8.37
CA ALA A 79 2.72 -14.28 8.16
C ALA A 79 2.88 -15.04 9.49
N GLN A 80 3.36 -14.36 10.53
CA GLN A 80 3.46 -14.92 11.87
C GLN A 80 2.08 -15.12 12.48
N LEU A 81 1.18 -14.14 12.36
CA LEU A 81 -0.21 -14.23 12.76
C LEU A 81 -0.92 -15.42 12.09
N GLN A 82 -0.71 -15.60 10.77
CA GLN A 82 -1.29 -16.76 10.06
C GLN A 82 -0.83 -18.09 10.67
N ARG A 83 0.45 -18.22 11.04
CA ARG A 83 0.95 -19.46 11.66
C ARG A 83 0.34 -19.69 13.05
N LEU A 84 0.22 -18.66 13.85
CA LEU A 84 -0.36 -18.77 15.20
C LEU A 84 -1.85 -19.17 15.14
N LEU A 85 -2.62 -18.51 14.28
CA LEU A 85 -4.02 -18.83 14.05
C LEU A 85 -4.19 -20.28 13.52
N GLU A 86 -3.31 -20.72 12.60
CA GLU A 86 -3.31 -22.09 12.06
C GLU A 86 -2.98 -23.14 13.14
N GLN A 87 -2.08 -22.82 14.06
CA GLN A 87 -1.75 -23.72 15.18
C GLN A 87 -2.91 -23.87 16.16
N ARG A 88 -3.71 -22.84 16.35
CA ARG A 88 -4.84 -22.83 17.27
C ARG A 88 -6.11 -23.46 16.67
N GLU A 89 -6.41 -23.12 15.43
CA GLU A 89 -7.63 -23.52 14.72
C GLU A 89 -7.27 -23.89 13.27
N PRO A 90 -6.76 -25.12 13.04
CA PRO A 90 -6.30 -25.54 11.72
C PRO A 90 -7.36 -25.42 10.64
N GLY A 91 -7.02 -24.80 9.52
CA GLY A 91 -7.89 -24.66 8.36
C GLY A 91 -8.97 -23.57 8.48
N VAL A 92 -9.15 -22.96 9.66
CA VAL A 92 -10.23 -21.98 9.89
C VAL A 92 -9.86 -20.60 9.33
N TRP A 93 -8.61 -20.16 9.52
CA TRP A 93 -8.20 -18.78 9.28
C TRP A 93 -7.36 -18.59 8.02
N SER A 94 -7.61 -17.50 7.34
CA SER A 94 -6.74 -16.99 6.28
C SER A 94 -6.38 -15.52 6.54
N VAL A 95 -5.08 -15.21 6.56
CA VAL A 95 -4.55 -13.87 6.75
C VAL A 95 -3.98 -13.35 5.44
N LEU A 96 -4.39 -12.15 5.03
CA LEU A 96 -3.92 -11.49 3.83
C LEU A 96 -3.19 -10.20 4.20
N ASN A 97 -1.98 -10.02 3.65
CA ASN A 97 -1.17 -8.83 3.85
C ASN A 97 -1.34 -7.87 2.66
N LEU A 98 -1.97 -6.72 2.91
CA LEU A 98 -2.08 -5.59 1.98
C LEU A 98 -1.28 -4.36 2.46
N GLY A 99 -0.31 -4.55 3.34
CA GLY A 99 0.62 -3.50 3.73
C GLY A 99 1.41 -2.99 2.52
N VAL A 100 1.62 -1.68 2.44
CA VAL A 100 2.42 -1.03 1.40
C VAL A 100 3.33 0.00 2.05
N PRO A 101 4.66 -0.10 1.88
CA PRO A 101 5.59 0.86 2.47
C PRO A 101 5.24 2.31 2.10
N GLY A 102 5.31 3.19 3.09
CA GLY A 102 5.10 4.63 2.90
C GLY A 102 3.65 5.09 2.91
N LEU A 103 2.65 4.22 3.01
CA LEU A 103 1.25 4.67 3.09
C LEU A 103 0.97 5.47 4.36
N SER A 104 0.28 6.59 4.21
CA SER A 104 -0.35 7.33 5.31
C SER A 104 -1.68 6.70 5.75
N SER A 105 -2.19 7.08 6.92
CA SER A 105 -3.51 6.64 7.40
C SER A 105 -4.62 7.01 6.42
N THR A 106 -4.56 8.19 5.82
CA THR A 106 -5.53 8.66 4.81
C THR A 106 -5.51 7.76 3.56
N GLN A 107 -4.34 7.35 3.11
CA GLN A 107 -4.21 6.48 1.96
C GLN A 107 -4.79 5.08 2.22
N VAL A 108 -4.58 4.55 3.41
CA VAL A 108 -5.20 3.29 3.85
C VAL A 108 -6.73 3.44 3.90
N ARG A 109 -7.24 4.50 4.55
CA ARG A 109 -8.68 4.80 4.62
C ARG A 109 -9.32 4.86 3.23
N ASN A 110 -8.70 5.55 2.28
CA ASN A 110 -9.25 5.74 0.94
C ASN A 110 -9.30 4.44 0.12
N ARG A 111 -8.38 3.51 0.37
CA ARG A 111 -8.35 2.17 -0.28
C ARG A 111 -9.33 1.18 0.33
N LEU A 112 -9.63 1.38 1.59
CA LEU A 112 -10.38 0.42 2.40
C LEU A 112 -11.73 0.01 1.80
N PRO A 113 -12.60 0.90 1.26
CA PRO A 113 -13.86 0.49 0.65
C PRO A 113 -13.69 -0.49 -0.51
N VAL A 114 -12.65 -0.30 -1.34
CA VAL A 114 -12.34 -1.20 -2.46
C VAL A 114 -11.85 -2.55 -1.94
N TRP A 115 -11.01 -2.55 -0.92
CA TRP A 115 -10.48 -3.76 -0.32
C TRP A 115 -11.58 -4.58 0.39
N LEU A 116 -12.46 -3.92 1.14
CA LEU A 116 -13.61 -4.56 1.79
C LEU A 116 -14.53 -5.23 0.77
N SER A 117 -14.88 -4.52 -0.31
CA SER A 117 -15.72 -5.06 -1.38
C SER A 117 -15.05 -6.25 -2.07
N ARG A 118 -13.73 -6.19 -2.31
CA ARG A 118 -13.00 -7.24 -3.03
C ARG A 118 -12.72 -8.48 -2.18
N TYR A 119 -12.33 -8.27 -0.94
CA TYR A 119 -11.80 -9.34 -0.10
C TYR A 119 -12.79 -9.85 0.94
N GLN A 120 -13.83 -9.08 1.27
CA GLN A 120 -14.88 -9.45 2.22
C GLN A 120 -14.30 -10.10 3.50
N PRO A 121 -13.43 -9.39 4.25
CA PRO A 121 -12.84 -9.91 5.47
C PRO A 121 -13.86 -9.97 6.62
N ASP A 122 -13.64 -10.86 7.59
CA ASP A 122 -14.33 -10.83 8.88
C ASP A 122 -13.66 -9.85 9.84
N VAL A 123 -12.33 -9.69 9.74
CA VAL A 123 -11.53 -8.79 10.57
C VAL A 123 -10.56 -7.99 9.71
N VAL A 124 -10.48 -6.70 9.95
CA VAL A 124 -9.46 -5.80 9.40
C VAL A 124 -8.49 -5.43 10.52
N VAL A 125 -7.20 -5.66 10.30
CA VAL A 125 -6.13 -5.19 11.19
C VAL A 125 -5.45 -4.02 10.52
N ALA A 126 -5.56 -2.83 11.10
CA ALA A 126 -5.00 -1.60 10.53
C ALA A 126 -3.79 -1.12 11.35
N TRP A 127 -2.65 -1.01 10.66
CA TRP A 127 -1.39 -0.53 11.22
C TRP A 127 -0.77 0.51 10.30
N SER A 128 -0.99 1.78 10.55
CA SER A 128 -0.57 2.93 9.73
C SER A 128 -0.50 4.20 10.59
N GLY A 129 -0.11 5.32 10.03
CA GLY A 129 -0.16 6.63 10.70
C GLY A 129 1.20 7.29 10.91
N VAL A 130 2.31 6.54 11.08
CA VAL A 130 3.63 7.16 11.22
C VAL A 130 4.01 7.99 9.99
N ASN A 131 3.61 7.56 8.82
CA ASN A 131 3.90 8.27 7.57
C ASN A 131 3.09 9.56 7.40
N ASP A 132 2.08 9.80 8.22
CA ASP A 132 1.33 11.05 8.23
C ASP A 132 2.21 12.25 8.64
N SER A 133 3.36 11.97 9.25
CA SER A 133 4.34 12.98 9.60
C SER A 133 5.00 13.63 8.38
N TRP A 134 5.15 12.91 7.27
CA TRP A 134 5.84 13.36 6.07
C TRP A 134 5.04 13.14 4.77
N ASN A 135 4.16 12.17 4.74
CA ASN A 135 3.27 11.88 3.61
C ASN A 135 1.89 12.48 3.88
N VAL A 136 1.79 13.80 3.73
CA VAL A 136 0.57 14.55 4.00
C VAL A 136 -0.40 14.30 2.86
N SER A 137 -1.59 13.82 3.19
CA SER A 137 -2.58 13.49 2.18
C SER A 137 -3.42 14.69 1.76
N GLU A 138 -3.78 14.75 0.75
CA GLU A 138 -4.69 14.57 -0.38
C GLU A 138 -5.76 15.65 -0.48
N VAL A 139 -5.67 16.36 -1.55
CA VAL A 139 -6.79 17.16 -2.05
C VAL A 139 -7.54 16.30 -3.06
N GLY A 140 -8.80 15.99 -2.78
CA GLY A 140 -9.69 15.37 -3.76
C GLY A 140 -10.07 16.37 -4.83
N GLU A 141 -9.58 16.18 -6.05
CA GLU A 141 -10.05 16.93 -7.22
C GLU A 141 -11.07 16.09 -7.98
N THR A 142 -12.27 16.64 -8.13
CA THR A 142 -13.29 16.04 -9.02
C THR A 142 -12.96 16.45 -10.45
N GLN A 143 -12.40 15.53 -11.23
CA GLN A 143 -12.16 15.76 -12.66
C GLN A 143 -13.08 14.86 -13.50
N GLY A 144 -13.83 15.47 -14.39
CA GLY A 144 -14.62 14.77 -15.41
C GLY A 144 -14.08 15.09 -16.80
N GLY A 145 -14.26 14.18 -17.76
CA GLY A 145 -14.00 14.44 -19.16
C GLY A 145 -13.14 13.40 -19.89
N LEU A 146 -12.92 13.65 -21.17
CA LEU A 146 -12.20 12.75 -22.09
C LEU A 146 -10.76 12.44 -21.61
N ARG A 147 -10.07 13.44 -21.06
CA ARG A 147 -8.68 13.28 -20.56
C ARG A 147 -8.62 12.21 -19.47
N LEU A 148 -9.52 12.23 -18.50
CA LEU A 148 -9.56 11.24 -17.42
C LEU A 148 -9.90 9.84 -17.96
N ALA A 149 -10.84 9.76 -18.91
CA ALA A 149 -11.19 8.49 -19.56
C ALA A 149 -9.99 7.88 -20.32
N LEU A 150 -9.25 8.72 -21.05
CA LEU A 150 -8.03 8.29 -21.76
C LEU A 150 -6.93 7.86 -20.80
N GLU A 151 -6.73 8.57 -19.69
CA GLU A 151 -5.75 8.19 -18.67
C GLU A 151 -6.13 6.87 -18.00
N GLN A 152 -7.40 6.66 -17.67
CA GLN A 152 -7.87 5.39 -17.11
C GLN A 152 -7.68 4.23 -18.09
N LEU A 153 -7.92 4.48 -19.39
CA LEU A 153 -7.67 3.50 -20.43
C LEU A 153 -6.15 3.18 -20.53
N ALA A 154 -5.30 4.20 -20.53
CA ALA A 154 -3.85 4.04 -20.54
C ALA A 154 -3.34 3.27 -19.32
N LEU A 155 -3.89 3.53 -18.12
CA LEU A 155 -3.55 2.81 -16.90
C LEU A 155 -3.97 1.33 -16.90
N ARG A 156 -4.83 0.89 -17.82
CA ARG A 156 -5.11 -0.54 -18.03
C ARG A 156 -3.94 -1.26 -18.72
N SER A 157 -3.15 -0.54 -19.52
CA SER A 157 -1.97 -1.09 -20.18
C SER A 157 -0.84 -1.34 -19.19
N ARG A 158 -0.29 -2.55 -19.19
CA ARG A 158 0.87 -2.94 -18.40
C ARG A 158 2.15 -2.32 -18.94
N VAL A 159 2.26 -2.23 -20.27
CA VAL A 159 3.36 -1.53 -20.94
C VAL A 159 3.40 -0.06 -20.56
N TYR A 160 2.26 0.61 -20.58
CA TYR A 160 2.17 2.02 -20.17
C TYR A 160 2.62 2.21 -18.70
N ARG A 161 2.14 1.36 -17.77
CA ARG A 161 2.57 1.41 -16.37
C ARG A 161 4.06 1.17 -16.18
N LEU A 162 4.60 0.16 -16.87
CA LEU A 162 6.04 -0.12 -16.84
C LEU A 162 6.87 1.05 -17.38
N LEU A 163 6.43 1.62 -18.50
CA LEU A 163 7.09 2.80 -19.09
C LEU A 163 7.03 4.00 -18.15
N ARG A 164 5.88 4.26 -17.53
CA ARG A 164 5.71 5.34 -16.55
C ARG A 164 6.67 5.19 -15.37
N VAL A 165 6.78 3.98 -14.79
CA VAL A 165 7.73 3.69 -13.71
C VAL A 165 9.16 3.93 -14.18
N LYS A 166 9.56 3.41 -15.33
CA LYS A 166 10.91 3.56 -15.86
C LYS A 166 11.27 5.02 -16.20
N LEU A 167 10.35 5.78 -16.78
CA LEU A 167 10.56 7.20 -17.03
C LEU A 167 10.72 7.99 -15.74
N HIS A 168 9.99 7.60 -14.69
CA HIS A 168 10.14 8.19 -13.38
C HIS A 168 11.49 7.84 -12.73
N ASP A 169 11.88 6.56 -12.74
CA ASP A 169 13.20 6.12 -12.27
C ASP A 169 14.33 6.92 -12.96
N LEU A 170 14.24 7.06 -14.29
CA LEU A 170 15.21 7.84 -15.05
C LEU A 170 15.20 9.35 -14.71
N ALA A 171 14.05 9.91 -14.38
CA ALA A 171 13.96 11.30 -13.92
C ALA A 171 14.62 11.45 -12.54
N LEU A 172 14.38 10.53 -11.63
CA LEU A 172 15.02 10.50 -10.29
C LEU A 172 16.54 10.32 -10.40
N GLU A 173 17.03 9.42 -11.26
CA GLU A 173 18.46 9.24 -11.50
C GLU A 173 19.12 10.52 -12.04
N ARG A 174 18.44 11.27 -12.90
CA ARG A 174 18.93 12.57 -13.41
C ARG A 174 19.00 13.63 -12.32
N ASP A 175 18.00 13.71 -11.45
CA ASP A 175 18.00 14.65 -10.34
C ASP A 175 19.03 14.26 -9.28
N ALA A 176 19.16 12.97 -8.96
CA ALA A 176 20.19 12.45 -8.08
C ALA A 176 21.63 12.69 -8.59
N SER A 177 21.84 12.68 -9.92
CA SER A 177 23.15 12.99 -10.50
C SER A 177 23.52 14.46 -10.42
N ARG A 178 22.54 15.36 -10.21
CA ARG A 178 22.76 16.80 -10.00
C ARG A 178 23.07 17.12 -8.54
N GLU A 179 22.55 16.37 -7.59
CA GLU A 179 22.84 16.48 -6.17
C GLU A 179 23.86 15.41 -5.75
N ARG A 180 25.14 15.58 -6.07
CA ARG A 180 26.22 14.73 -5.56
C ARG A 180 26.49 15.07 -4.07
N GLY A 181 25.68 14.54 -3.21
CA GLY A 181 25.90 14.62 -1.76
C GLY A 181 25.03 13.59 -1.06
N VAL A 182 25.68 12.57 -0.56
CA VAL A 182 25.19 11.60 0.43
C VAL A 182 23.76 11.11 0.14
N TRP A 183 23.64 9.93 -0.44
CA TRP A 183 22.40 9.18 -0.50
C TRP A 183 21.97 8.85 0.93
N ASP A 184 21.10 9.67 1.49
CA ASP A 184 20.37 9.30 2.67
C ASP A 184 19.30 8.27 2.24
N VAL A 185 19.26 7.12 2.90
CA VAL A 185 18.29 6.06 2.61
C VAL A 185 16.85 6.58 2.73
N ALA A 186 16.63 7.60 3.56
CA ALA A 186 15.37 8.34 3.63
C ALA A 186 14.97 8.99 2.28
N LYS A 187 15.94 9.43 1.47
CA LYS A 187 15.66 9.93 0.11
C LYS A 187 15.29 8.83 -0.87
N VAL A 188 15.79 7.61 -0.69
CA VAL A 188 15.43 6.45 -1.52
C VAL A 188 14.02 5.96 -1.20
N GLU A 189 13.63 5.91 0.06
CA GLU A 189 12.23 5.63 0.44
C GLU A 189 11.28 6.74 0.01
N GLY A 190 11.71 7.99 0.15
CA GLY A 190 11.04 9.16 -0.42
C GLY A 190 10.78 9.03 -1.93
N ALA A 191 11.69 8.41 -2.68
CA ALA A 191 11.58 8.16 -4.11
C ALA A 191 10.63 7.00 -4.46
N LEU A 192 10.47 6.01 -3.58
CA LEU A 192 9.58 4.87 -3.81
C LEU A 192 8.10 5.18 -3.59
N SER A 193 7.79 6.20 -2.80
CA SER A 193 6.44 6.69 -2.67
C SER A 193 6.20 7.85 -3.64
N LEU A 194 6.12 7.55 -4.90
CA LEU A 194 5.69 8.44 -5.96
C LEU A 194 4.43 9.20 -5.57
N GLU A 195 4.25 10.42 -6.14
CA GLU A 195 2.94 11.07 -6.20
C GLU A 195 1.92 10.07 -6.76
N GLU A 196 1.37 9.23 -5.92
CA GLU A 196 0.33 8.31 -6.33
C GLU A 196 -0.94 9.10 -6.52
N THR A 197 -1.28 9.34 -7.75
CA THR A 197 -2.60 9.83 -8.14
C THR A 197 -3.51 8.62 -8.28
N TRP A 198 -4.56 8.60 -7.48
CA TRP A 198 -5.57 7.53 -7.50
C TRP A 198 -6.84 8.03 -8.12
N THR A 199 -7.55 7.13 -8.72
CA THR A 199 -8.90 7.39 -9.16
C THR A 199 -9.83 6.54 -8.32
N VAL A 200 -10.62 7.18 -7.48
CA VAL A 200 -11.69 6.53 -6.71
C VAL A 200 -13.04 6.95 -7.24
N ARG A 201 -13.99 6.03 -7.21
CA ARG A 201 -15.39 6.35 -7.48
C ARG A 201 -16.10 6.52 -6.13
N ARG A 202 -16.57 7.74 -5.87
CA ARG A 202 -17.36 8.09 -4.69
C ARG A 202 -18.68 8.72 -5.14
N ASP A 203 -19.80 8.21 -4.67
CA ASP A 203 -21.15 8.73 -4.98
C ASP A 203 -21.41 8.91 -6.48
N GLY A 204 -20.94 7.97 -7.31
CA GLY A 204 -21.08 8.03 -8.77
C GLY A 204 -20.13 8.99 -9.46
N ARG A 205 -19.32 9.75 -8.73
CA ARG A 205 -18.29 10.67 -9.27
C ARG A 205 -16.92 10.00 -9.23
N ILE A 206 -16.08 10.40 -10.18
CA ILE A 206 -14.68 9.97 -10.22
C ILE A 206 -13.87 11.10 -9.59
N GLU A 207 -13.21 10.79 -8.49
CA GLU A 207 -12.30 11.70 -7.80
C GLU A 207 -10.86 11.28 -8.07
N ARG A 208 -10.02 12.25 -8.39
CA ARG A 208 -8.58 12.08 -8.43
C ARG A 208 -8.03 12.53 -7.08
N ILE A 209 -7.33 11.63 -6.43
CA ILE A 209 -6.71 11.89 -5.14
C ILE A 209 -5.19 11.90 -5.35
N THR A 210 -4.53 13.01 -5.00
CA THR A 210 -3.08 13.20 -5.15
C THR A 210 -2.46 13.37 -3.78
N ASN A 211 -1.41 12.62 -3.49
CA ASN A 211 -0.63 12.81 -2.28
C ASN A 211 0.30 14.02 -2.40
N GLN A 212 0.29 14.86 -1.39
CA GLN A 212 1.32 15.87 -1.22
C GLN A 212 2.35 15.36 -0.21
N ARG A 213 3.63 15.45 -0.58
CA ARG A 213 4.74 15.22 0.32
C ARG A 213 5.27 16.53 0.82
N LEU A 214 5.56 16.56 2.11
CA LEU A 214 6.47 17.55 2.67
C LEU A 214 7.88 17.25 2.13
N GLY A 215 8.72 18.27 2.01
CA GLY A 215 10.11 18.10 1.61
C GLY A 215 10.87 17.14 2.55
N PRO A 216 12.08 16.69 2.16
CA PRO A 216 12.80 15.63 2.86
C PRO A 216 13.11 15.93 4.34
N ASP A 217 13.11 17.20 4.74
CA ASP A 217 13.42 17.62 6.11
C ASP A 217 12.23 18.32 6.79
N VAL A 218 11.03 18.22 6.22
CA VAL A 218 9.83 18.86 6.76
C VAL A 218 8.85 17.80 7.21
N TYR A 219 8.54 17.80 8.49
CA TYR A 219 7.55 16.92 9.10
C TYR A 219 6.35 17.71 9.58
N ALA A 220 5.17 17.14 9.48
CA ALA A 220 3.98 17.73 10.06
C ALA A 220 4.10 17.75 11.59
N PRO A 221 3.60 18.80 12.26
CA PRO A 221 3.56 18.82 13.72
C PRO A 221 2.79 17.64 14.29
N ASP A 222 3.25 17.11 15.43
CA ASP A 222 2.61 15.97 16.11
C ASP A 222 1.09 16.14 16.27
N ALA A 223 0.62 17.33 16.63
CA ALA A 223 -0.80 17.60 16.81
C ALA A 223 -1.61 17.43 15.50
N GLU A 224 -1.00 17.76 14.37
CA GLU A 224 -1.62 17.58 13.05
C GLU A 224 -1.64 16.11 12.64
N VAL A 225 -0.54 15.39 12.86
CA VAL A 225 -0.46 13.93 12.64
C VAL A 225 -1.52 13.22 13.46
N GLU A 226 -1.61 13.54 14.75
CA GLU A 226 -2.54 12.96 15.69
C GLU A 226 -4.00 13.21 15.28
N ALA A 227 -4.36 14.47 15.00
CA ALA A 227 -5.71 14.84 14.58
C ALA A 227 -6.13 14.15 13.27
N ARG A 228 -5.21 14.05 12.30
CA ARG A 228 -5.45 13.38 11.03
C ARG A 228 -5.62 11.88 11.21
N ALA A 229 -4.71 11.23 11.92
CA ALA A 229 -4.78 9.81 12.19
C ALA A 229 -6.06 9.43 12.95
N GLU A 230 -6.49 10.23 13.96
CA GLU A 230 -7.75 10.02 14.66
C GLU A 230 -8.97 10.10 13.72
N ALA A 231 -9.01 11.10 12.83
CA ALA A 231 -10.10 11.23 11.86
C ALA A 231 -10.14 10.05 10.89
N ASP A 232 -8.98 9.61 10.42
CA ASP A 232 -8.86 8.51 9.48
C ASP A 232 -9.23 7.17 10.12
N TYR A 233 -8.77 6.88 11.33
CA TYR A 233 -9.16 5.67 12.06
C TYR A 233 -10.64 5.63 12.42
N ALA A 234 -11.22 6.78 12.79
CA ALA A 234 -12.66 6.85 13.03
C ALA A 234 -13.47 6.57 11.74
N ALA A 235 -13.01 7.09 10.61
CA ALA A 235 -13.62 6.81 9.31
C ALA A 235 -13.44 5.33 8.90
N MET A 236 -12.26 4.73 9.13
CA MET A 236 -12.02 3.31 8.91
C MET A 236 -12.97 2.45 9.75
N ALA A 237 -13.14 2.78 11.05
CA ALA A 237 -14.06 2.07 11.94
C ALA A 237 -15.50 2.10 11.42
N ALA A 238 -15.96 3.25 10.93
CA ALA A 238 -17.30 3.36 10.36
C ALA A 238 -17.47 2.51 9.10
N VAL A 239 -16.51 2.55 8.17
CA VAL A 239 -16.57 1.80 6.90
C VAL A 239 -16.45 0.29 7.13
N VAL A 240 -15.57 -0.15 8.03
CA VAL A 240 -15.39 -1.57 8.36
C VAL A 240 -16.65 -2.13 9.04
N ARG A 241 -17.23 -1.38 9.99
CA ARG A 241 -18.48 -1.76 10.65
C ARG A 241 -19.66 -1.84 9.65
N ALA A 242 -19.75 -0.89 8.73
CA ALA A 242 -20.77 -0.90 7.68
C ALA A 242 -20.63 -2.10 6.72
N ALA A 243 -19.42 -2.64 6.55
CA ALA A 243 -19.16 -3.85 5.80
C ALA A 243 -19.40 -5.15 6.57
N GLY A 244 -19.83 -5.07 7.85
CA GLY A 244 -20.06 -6.23 8.70
C GLY A 244 -18.79 -6.89 9.24
N ALA A 245 -17.64 -6.21 9.18
CA ALA A 245 -16.37 -6.68 9.68
C ALA A 245 -15.97 -6.02 11.00
N ALA A 246 -15.06 -6.65 11.75
CA ALA A 246 -14.45 -6.04 12.94
C ALA A 246 -13.16 -5.30 12.57
N LEU A 247 -12.92 -4.14 13.17
CA LEU A 247 -11.64 -3.42 13.08
C LEU A 247 -10.80 -3.70 14.32
N VAL A 248 -9.52 -3.92 14.12
CA VAL A 248 -8.48 -3.97 15.15
C VAL A 248 -7.39 -2.97 14.77
N LEU A 249 -7.00 -2.11 15.68
CA LEU A 249 -5.91 -1.16 15.49
C LEU A 249 -4.62 -1.67 16.13
N VAL A 250 -3.47 -1.27 15.59
CA VAL A 250 -2.16 -1.69 16.08
C VAL A 250 -1.32 -0.44 16.37
N GLU A 251 -0.76 -0.36 17.56
CA GLU A 251 0.24 0.64 17.91
C GLU A 251 1.60 0.29 17.30
N TYR A 252 2.44 1.30 17.08
CA TYR A 252 3.84 1.06 16.77
C TYR A 252 4.60 0.65 18.03
N PRO A 253 5.53 -0.29 17.94
CA PRO A 253 6.26 -0.78 19.12
C PRO A 253 7.17 0.27 19.77
N LEU A 254 7.56 1.32 19.02
CA LEU A 254 8.21 2.51 19.58
C LEU A 254 7.15 3.54 19.95
N ASP A 255 7.14 4.01 21.21
CA ASP A 255 6.27 5.08 21.66
C ASP A 255 7.06 6.40 21.88
N ALA A 256 7.85 6.76 20.88
CA ALA A 256 8.70 7.94 20.90
C ALA A 256 8.86 8.54 19.50
N GLY A 257 9.29 9.78 19.42
CA GLY A 257 9.54 10.47 18.15
C GLY A 257 8.30 10.49 17.24
N MET A 258 8.49 10.18 15.96
CA MET A 258 7.42 10.18 14.96
C MET A 258 6.29 9.15 15.22
N PHE A 259 6.55 8.12 16.01
CA PHE A 259 5.55 7.08 16.31
C PHE A 259 4.57 7.50 17.41
N ALA A 260 4.99 8.35 18.32
CA ALA A 260 4.19 8.72 19.50
C ALA A 260 2.85 9.38 19.12
N ALA A 261 2.83 10.25 18.13
CA ALA A 261 1.59 10.90 17.67
C ALA A 261 0.60 9.88 17.09
N ALA A 262 1.07 8.95 16.27
CA ALA A 262 0.25 7.89 15.71
C ALA A 262 -0.29 6.95 16.81
N ASN A 263 0.53 6.57 17.78
CA ASN A 263 0.11 5.74 18.92
C ASN A 263 -0.95 6.44 19.78
N ARG A 264 -0.79 7.75 20.07
CA ARG A 264 -1.82 8.51 20.79
C ARG A 264 -3.17 8.50 20.06
N ALA A 265 -3.14 8.68 18.72
CA ALA A 265 -4.35 8.63 17.90
C ALA A 265 -5.02 7.24 17.95
N VAL A 266 -4.23 6.16 17.84
CA VAL A 266 -4.72 4.77 17.95
C VAL A 266 -5.42 4.54 19.29
N ARG A 267 -4.79 4.90 20.40
CA ARG A 267 -5.36 4.74 21.76
C ARG A 267 -6.66 5.50 21.91
N ARG A 268 -6.70 6.80 21.53
CA ARG A 268 -7.91 7.63 21.64
C ARG A 268 -9.07 7.08 20.82
N VAL A 269 -8.82 6.62 19.61
CA VAL A 269 -9.88 6.02 18.79
C VAL A 269 -10.32 4.69 19.35
N GLY A 270 -9.38 3.85 19.81
CA GLY A 270 -9.67 2.60 20.48
C GLY A 270 -10.61 2.77 21.68
N GLU A 271 -10.27 3.70 22.57
CA GLU A 271 -11.08 4.02 23.74
C GLU A 271 -12.45 4.61 23.37
N ARG A 272 -12.47 5.63 22.51
CA ARG A 272 -13.70 6.36 22.15
C ARG A 272 -14.71 5.52 21.39
N LEU A 273 -14.24 4.63 20.50
CA LEU A 273 -15.10 3.84 19.60
C LEU A 273 -15.18 2.36 19.99
N GLU A 274 -14.60 1.99 21.12
CA GLU A 274 -14.51 0.60 21.61
C GLU A 274 -13.90 -0.35 20.55
N VAL A 275 -12.89 0.15 19.82
CA VAL A 275 -12.14 -0.63 18.85
C VAL A 275 -10.97 -1.30 19.56
N PRO A 276 -10.81 -2.63 19.46
CA PRO A 276 -9.67 -3.32 20.04
C PRO A 276 -8.34 -2.79 19.51
N VAL A 277 -7.39 -2.60 20.43
CA VAL A 277 -6.03 -2.13 20.12
C VAL A 277 -5.02 -3.17 20.54
N ILE A 278 -4.04 -3.42 19.68
CA ILE A 278 -2.87 -4.23 20.00
C ILE A 278 -1.79 -3.29 20.54
N ASP A 279 -1.45 -3.45 21.82
CA ASP A 279 -0.39 -2.71 22.50
C ASP A 279 0.98 -3.27 22.11
N SER A 280 1.50 -2.80 20.97
CA SER A 280 2.79 -3.25 20.47
C SER A 280 3.98 -2.79 21.32
N PRO A 281 3.98 -1.65 22.03
CA PRO A 281 4.99 -1.34 23.05
C PRO A 281 5.07 -2.41 24.14
N ALA A 282 3.94 -2.87 24.68
CA ALA A 282 3.94 -3.96 25.65
C ALA A 282 4.37 -5.31 25.04
N SER A 283 3.98 -5.58 23.80
CA SER A 283 4.43 -6.77 23.07
C SER A 283 5.95 -6.78 22.92
N GLN A 284 6.53 -5.68 22.49
CA GLN A 284 7.97 -5.52 22.31
C GLN A 284 8.74 -5.69 23.63
N ALA A 285 8.22 -5.19 24.73
CA ALA A 285 8.86 -5.28 26.04
C ALA A 285 9.06 -6.74 26.53
N ARG A 286 8.35 -7.72 25.94
CA ARG A 286 8.53 -9.15 26.22
C ARG A 286 9.66 -9.81 25.45
N VAL A 287 10.16 -9.16 24.42
CA VAL A 287 11.28 -9.69 23.62
C VAL A 287 12.55 -9.64 24.48
N PRO A 288 13.28 -10.76 24.66
CA PRO A 288 14.53 -10.76 25.39
C PRO A 288 15.55 -9.79 24.79
N PRO A 289 16.31 -9.04 25.62
CA PRO A 289 17.23 -8.01 25.15
C PRO A 289 18.20 -8.49 24.07
N GLU A 290 18.67 -9.73 24.17
CA GLU A 290 19.60 -10.35 23.21
C GLU A 290 18.97 -10.66 21.84
N LYS A 291 17.65 -10.64 21.75
CA LYS A 291 16.87 -10.81 20.50
C LYS A 291 16.24 -9.52 20.01
N HIS A 292 16.45 -8.42 20.73
CA HIS A 292 15.85 -7.13 20.48
C HIS A 292 16.70 -6.34 19.51
N GLU A 293 16.29 -6.26 18.27
CA GLU A 293 16.98 -5.50 17.23
C GLU A 293 16.01 -4.59 16.51
N TRP A 294 16.33 -3.31 16.45
CA TRP A 294 15.68 -2.34 15.61
C TRP A 294 16.39 -2.28 14.27
N LEU A 295 15.62 -2.51 13.24
CA LEU A 295 16.06 -2.31 11.88
C LEU A 295 15.96 -0.82 11.52
N TRP A 296 16.40 -0.47 10.34
CA TRP A 296 16.39 0.92 9.89
C TRP A 296 15.02 1.61 10.08
N ALA A 297 15.04 2.91 10.42
CA ALA A 297 13.86 3.75 10.66
C ALA A 297 12.87 3.20 11.69
N GLY A 298 13.36 2.45 12.70
CA GLY A 298 12.51 1.93 13.77
C GLY A 298 11.63 0.75 13.37
N HIS A 299 11.96 0.05 12.28
CA HIS A 299 11.27 -1.18 11.94
C HIS A 299 11.66 -2.31 12.89
N PRO A 300 10.67 -3.10 13.37
CA PRO A 300 10.95 -4.21 14.26
C PRO A 300 11.55 -5.40 13.51
N ASN A 301 12.37 -6.18 14.19
CA ASN A 301 12.83 -7.46 13.67
C ASN A 301 11.77 -8.56 13.81
N GLY A 302 12.05 -9.76 13.31
CA GLY A 302 11.12 -10.90 13.34
C GLY A 302 10.70 -11.33 14.74
N ALA A 303 11.54 -11.13 15.78
CA ALA A 303 11.21 -11.46 17.14
C ALA A 303 10.16 -10.52 17.74
N ILE A 304 10.28 -9.22 17.47
CA ILE A 304 9.30 -8.21 17.89
C ILE A 304 7.97 -8.44 17.14
N TYR A 305 8.02 -8.70 15.83
CA TYR A 305 6.81 -9.04 15.06
C TYR A 305 6.09 -10.29 15.60
N HIS A 306 6.86 -11.26 16.16
CA HIS A 306 6.29 -12.47 16.77
C HIS A 306 5.42 -12.13 17.98
N GLU A 307 5.96 -11.36 18.91
CA GLU A 307 5.24 -10.98 20.13
C GLU A 307 3.97 -10.16 19.81
N ILE A 308 4.05 -9.25 18.83
CA ILE A 308 2.88 -8.51 18.34
C ILE A 308 1.85 -9.47 17.73
N ALA A 309 2.28 -10.48 16.99
CA ALA A 309 1.39 -11.47 16.40
C ALA A 309 0.72 -12.38 17.45
N VAL A 310 1.40 -12.67 18.57
CA VAL A 310 0.84 -13.41 19.69
C VAL A 310 -0.33 -12.65 20.32
N ASP A 311 -0.16 -11.35 20.59
CA ASP A 311 -1.27 -10.53 21.14
C ASP A 311 -2.39 -10.37 20.11
N ALA A 312 -2.04 -10.18 18.83
CA ALA A 312 -3.02 -10.06 17.76
C ALA A 312 -3.89 -11.32 17.60
N GLU A 313 -3.33 -12.51 17.76
CA GLU A 313 -4.07 -13.77 17.68
C GLU A 313 -5.24 -13.79 18.67
N ALA A 314 -4.97 -13.46 19.94
CA ALA A 314 -5.98 -13.44 20.98
C ALA A 314 -7.06 -12.37 20.72
N VAL A 315 -6.67 -11.16 20.34
CA VAL A 315 -7.57 -10.04 20.05
C VAL A 315 -8.47 -10.34 18.85
N ILE A 316 -7.90 -10.87 17.75
CA ILE A 316 -8.63 -11.18 16.52
C ILE A 316 -9.66 -12.29 16.73
N ARG A 317 -9.31 -13.34 17.45
CA ARG A 317 -10.25 -14.42 17.76
C ARG A 317 -11.44 -13.95 18.59
N ASN A 318 -11.23 -13.02 19.49
CA ASN A 318 -12.30 -12.40 20.27
C ASN A 318 -13.14 -11.45 19.41
N ALA A 319 -12.52 -10.61 18.57
CA ALA A 319 -13.21 -9.68 17.70
C ALA A 319 -14.08 -10.35 16.63
N ALA A 320 -13.71 -11.56 16.19
CA ALA A 320 -14.44 -12.31 15.17
C ALA A 320 -15.60 -13.14 15.73
N ARG A 321 -15.79 -13.18 17.04
CA ARG A 321 -16.95 -13.88 17.63
C ARG A 321 -18.21 -13.08 17.36
N PRO A 322 -19.34 -13.72 16.99
CA PRO A 322 -20.61 -13.01 16.96
C PRO A 322 -20.91 -12.46 18.36
N PRO A 323 -21.56 -11.29 18.47
CA PRO A 323 -21.96 -10.76 19.76
C PRO A 323 -22.77 -11.82 20.52
N ALA A 324 -22.47 -12.01 21.80
CA ALA A 324 -23.17 -12.97 22.64
C ALA A 324 -24.65 -12.58 22.69
N GLY A 325 -25.51 -13.33 22.01
CA GLY A 325 -26.95 -13.13 22.05
C GLY A 325 -27.64 -12.70 20.76
N SER A 326 -27.06 -12.93 19.58
CA SER A 326 -27.77 -12.81 18.29
C SER A 326 -28.46 -14.07 17.89
#